data_d14beb6ae357ded8a2132a3c411fd655
#
_entry.id   d14beb6ae357ded8a2132a3c411fd655
#
_cell.length_a   1.000
_cell.length_b   1.000
_cell.length_c   1.000
_cell.angle_alpha   90.00
_cell.angle_beta   90.00
_cell.angle_gamma   90.00
#
_symmetry.space_group_name_H-M   'P 1'
#
loop_
_entity.id
_entity.type
_entity.pdbx_description
1 polymer ?
#
loop_
_entity_poly.entity_id
_entity_poly.type
_entity_poly.pdbx_seq_one_letter_code
_entity_poly.pdbx_strand_id
1 'polypeptide(L)'
;VIESRLADFGVQVKVVTAQPGPVITRYEIDPALGVKGSQIVNLAKDLARALSLVSIRVVETIPGKSLMGLELPNPRRQVVRLSEIIGSTTFQESHGVLPLALGKDIAGAPVVVDLARMPHLLVAGTTGSGKSVGVNAMLLSLLYRSTPAQVRLIMIDPKMLELSIYEGIPHLLTPVVTDMKLAANALHWCVGEMERRYRIMSKLNTRNLAGFNQKVEEAIKKGQPITDPLANPEDPDAPTLVPLPQIVVVIDELADLMMVAGKKIEELIARLAQKARAAGIHLILATQRPSVDVITGLIKANIPARISFQVSSKVDSRTVLDQMGAEALLGQGDMLYLAAGTGLPIRVHGAFVADDEVIRVVNSVKQSGEAQYDERILEGADAVAGGGMFTAGLSAEGGDGESDPLYDEAVSVVLKHRRASISLVQRHLRIGYNRAARLLETMERAGVVSPMQSNGNRDILVPQSQ
;
A
#
# COMPACT_ATOMS: atom_id res chain seq x y z
N VAL A 1 6.71 0.16 43.47
CA VAL A 1 7.10 -1.18 42.91
C VAL A 1 8.22 -1.02 41.89
N ILE A 2 8.08 -0.16 40.87
CA ILE A 2 9.12 0.04 39.80
C ILE A 2 10.46 0.47 40.44
N GLU A 3 10.45 1.48 41.32
CA GLU A 3 11.64 1.97 42.02
C GLU A 3 12.31 0.86 42.82
N SER A 4 11.52 0.08 43.56
CA SER A 4 12.01 -1.03 44.36
C SER A 4 12.65 -2.12 43.50
N ARG A 5 12.02 -2.51 42.39
CA ARG A 5 12.55 -3.56 41.48
C ARG A 5 13.81 -3.12 40.77
N LEU A 6 13.89 -1.88 40.33
CA LEU A 6 15.13 -1.35 39.74
C LEU A 6 16.24 -1.24 40.78
N ALA A 7 15.94 -0.87 42.03
CA ALA A 7 16.89 -0.89 43.11
C ALA A 7 17.45 -2.30 43.39
N ASP A 8 16.63 -3.34 43.29
CA ASP A 8 17.07 -4.75 43.40
C ASP A 8 18.15 -5.10 42.36
N PHE A 9 18.13 -4.43 41.21
CA PHE A 9 19.14 -4.57 40.14
C PHE A 9 20.29 -3.54 40.23
N GLY A 10 20.35 -2.78 41.34
CA GLY A 10 21.41 -1.80 41.54
C GLY A 10 21.19 -0.46 40.83
N VAL A 11 20.00 -0.19 40.34
CA VAL A 11 19.65 1.05 39.63
C VAL A 11 18.66 1.88 40.42
N GLN A 12 19.07 3.10 40.80
CA GLN A 12 18.25 4.04 41.51
C GLN A 12 17.54 5.00 40.57
N VAL A 13 16.22 5.04 40.66
CA VAL A 13 15.37 5.96 39.89
C VAL A 13 14.25 6.51 40.76
N LYS A 14 13.72 7.65 40.38
CA LYS A 14 12.49 8.22 40.95
C LYS A 14 11.40 8.24 39.90
N VAL A 15 10.24 7.68 40.24
CA VAL A 15 9.04 7.79 39.39
C VAL A 15 8.42 9.16 39.60
N VAL A 16 8.39 9.98 38.55
CA VAL A 16 7.90 11.37 38.58
C VAL A 16 6.42 11.44 38.28
N THR A 17 5.99 10.77 37.23
CA THR A 17 4.60 10.73 36.77
C THR A 17 4.19 9.36 36.26
N ALA A 18 2.90 9.10 36.27
CA ALA A 18 2.26 7.95 35.61
C ALA A 18 1.17 8.48 34.69
N GLN A 19 1.25 8.14 33.41
CA GLN A 19 0.27 8.52 32.39
C GLN A 19 -0.47 7.26 31.93
N PRO A 20 -1.69 7.02 32.44
CA PRO A 20 -2.48 5.88 32.01
C PRO A 20 -3.02 6.10 30.59
N GLY A 21 -3.02 5.05 29.81
CA GLY A 21 -3.60 5.02 28.47
C GLY A 21 -4.52 3.81 28.27
N PRO A 22 -5.10 3.65 27.08
CA PRO A 22 -6.04 2.57 26.82
C PRO A 22 -5.39 1.17 26.81
N VAL A 23 -4.10 1.07 26.46
CA VAL A 23 -3.39 -0.19 26.30
C VAL A 23 -2.20 -0.30 27.24
N ILE A 24 -1.44 0.76 27.38
CA ILE A 24 -0.26 0.85 28.24
C ILE A 24 -0.36 2.04 29.20
N THR A 25 0.43 1.99 30.25
CA THR A 25 0.68 3.13 31.13
C THR A 25 2.14 3.51 31.03
N ARG A 26 2.43 4.79 30.75
CA ARG A 26 3.79 5.33 30.74
C ARG A 26 4.13 5.88 32.11
N TYR A 27 5.21 5.37 32.69
CA TYR A 27 5.83 5.91 33.87
C TYR A 27 7.06 6.71 33.47
N GLU A 28 7.07 8.00 33.79
CA GLU A 28 8.24 8.84 33.58
C GLU A 28 9.13 8.74 34.82
N ILE A 29 10.39 8.40 34.59
CA ILE A 29 11.38 8.17 35.65
C ILE A 29 12.55 9.14 35.52
N ASP A 30 13.08 9.54 36.66
CA ASP A 30 14.30 10.33 36.78
C ASP A 30 15.43 9.43 37.30
N PRO A 31 16.38 9.01 36.45
CA PRO A 31 17.53 8.21 36.91
C PRO A 31 18.43 9.03 37.85
N ALA A 32 18.96 8.37 38.87
CA ALA A 32 19.93 8.98 39.76
C ALA A 32 21.23 9.36 39.04
N LEU A 33 22.01 10.26 39.63
CA LEU A 33 23.32 10.63 39.11
C LEU A 33 24.20 9.40 38.89
N GLY A 34 24.83 9.31 37.69
CA GLY A 34 25.68 8.20 37.32
C GLY A 34 24.96 7.00 36.71
N VAL A 35 23.63 6.98 36.73
CA VAL A 35 22.84 5.94 36.00
C VAL A 35 22.72 6.31 34.54
N LYS A 36 23.20 5.42 33.70
CA LYS A 36 23.09 5.57 32.22
C LYS A 36 21.76 4.99 31.74
N GLY A 37 21.14 5.63 30.75
CA GLY A 37 19.91 5.13 30.11
C GLY A 37 20.05 3.71 29.58
N SER A 38 21.22 3.36 29.02
CA SER A 38 21.53 2.02 28.53
C SER A 38 21.43 0.92 29.61
N GLN A 39 21.73 1.23 30.87
CA GLN A 39 21.57 0.29 31.99
C GLN A 39 20.08 -0.10 32.17
N ILE A 40 19.19 0.87 32.08
CA ILE A 40 17.75 0.65 32.22
C ILE A 40 17.19 -0.10 30.99
N VAL A 41 17.63 0.27 29.79
CA VAL A 41 17.27 -0.45 28.55
C VAL A 41 17.65 -1.92 28.62
N ASN A 42 18.85 -2.22 29.10
CA ASN A 42 19.34 -3.59 29.22
C ASN A 42 18.61 -4.40 30.30
N LEU A 43 17.99 -3.74 31.26
CA LEU A 43 17.20 -4.38 32.33
C LEU A 43 15.71 -4.57 31.96
N ALA A 44 15.27 -4.15 30.78
CA ALA A 44 13.85 -4.18 30.40
C ALA A 44 13.22 -5.57 30.53
N LYS A 45 13.93 -6.62 30.07
CA LYS A 45 13.45 -8.01 30.17
C LYS A 45 13.42 -8.50 31.62
N ASP A 46 14.42 -8.19 32.42
CA ASP A 46 14.48 -8.59 33.81
C ASP A 46 13.43 -7.87 34.64
N LEU A 47 13.22 -6.60 34.39
CA LEU A 47 12.15 -5.81 35.02
C LEU A 47 10.76 -6.32 34.65
N ALA A 48 10.51 -6.65 33.38
CA ALA A 48 9.27 -7.25 32.93
C ALA A 48 8.98 -8.57 33.67
N ARG A 49 9.97 -9.44 33.77
CA ARG A 49 9.87 -10.68 34.54
C ARG A 49 9.57 -10.41 36.02
N ALA A 50 10.29 -9.48 36.65
CA ALA A 50 10.11 -9.14 38.06
C ALA A 50 8.72 -8.54 38.35
N LEU A 51 8.08 -7.92 37.37
CA LEU A 51 6.74 -7.33 37.46
C LEU A 51 5.66 -8.26 36.88
N SER A 52 6.02 -9.46 36.47
CA SER A 52 5.10 -10.43 35.83
C SER A 52 4.40 -9.88 34.58
N LEU A 53 5.13 -9.10 33.78
CA LEU A 53 4.64 -8.50 32.54
C LEU A 53 5.24 -9.20 31.32
N VAL A 54 4.49 -9.18 30.21
CA VAL A 54 4.91 -9.79 28.94
C VAL A 54 6.10 -9.03 28.35
N SER A 55 6.05 -7.70 28.39
CA SER A 55 7.08 -6.83 27.82
C SER A 55 7.02 -5.44 28.42
N ILE A 56 8.15 -4.77 28.51
CA ILE A 56 8.28 -3.35 28.86
C ILE A 56 9.07 -2.67 27.77
N ARG A 57 8.56 -1.57 27.23
CA ARG A 57 9.30 -0.70 26.32
C ARG A 57 9.93 0.44 27.11
N VAL A 58 11.24 0.60 26.95
CA VAL A 58 11.99 1.72 27.53
C VAL A 58 12.16 2.82 26.49
N VAL A 59 11.75 4.02 26.84
CA VAL A 59 11.93 5.23 26.03
C VAL A 59 13.03 6.05 26.65
N GLU A 60 14.22 6.05 26.05
CA GLU A 60 15.38 6.76 26.61
C GLU A 60 15.24 8.28 26.53
N THR A 61 14.60 8.78 25.49
CA THR A 61 14.47 10.21 25.23
C THR A 61 13.00 10.59 25.07
N ILE A 62 12.52 11.42 25.96
CA ILE A 62 11.21 12.07 25.84
C ILE A 62 11.48 13.52 25.41
N PRO A 63 10.97 13.98 24.25
CA PRO A 63 11.21 15.33 23.77
C PRO A 63 10.84 16.40 24.80
N GLY A 64 11.76 17.33 25.04
CA GLY A 64 11.56 18.42 25.99
C GLY A 64 11.68 18.07 27.47
N LYS A 65 12.08 16.83 27.80
CA LYS A 65 12.25 16.37 29.18
C LYS A 65 13.60 15.69 29.39
N SER A 66 14.13 15.75 30.60
CA SER A 66 15.30 14.99 31.03
C SER A 66 14.96 13.62 31.61
N LEU A 67 13.70 13.22 31.50
CA LEU A 67 13.16 11.97 32.04
C LEU A 67 13.22 10.84 30.97
N MET A 68 13.23 9.62 31.47
CA MET A 68 13.00 8.42 30.63
C MET A 68 11.57 7.92 30.83
N GLY A 69 11.08 7.15 29.87
CA GLY A 69 9.77 6.52 29.94
C GLY A 69 9.87 5.00 30.07
N LEU A 70 9.05 4.43 30.94
CA LEU A 70 8.77 3.00 31.01
C LEU A 70 7.32 2.76 30.62
N GLU A 71 7.09 2.05 29.55
CA GLU A 71 5.75 1.75 29.04
C GLU A 71 5.38 0.31 29.41
N LEU A 72 4.45 0.18 30.33
CA LEU A 72 3.99 -1.08 30.90
C LEU A 72 2.59 -1.42 30.37
N PRO A 73 2.34 -2.66 29.93
CA PRO A 73 1.01 -3.07 29.50
C PRO A 73 0.00 -3.01 30.65
N ASN A 74 -1.19 -2.51 30.37
CA ASN A 74 -2.28 -2.51 31.34
C ASN A 74 -2.77 -3.96 31.57
N PRO A 75 -3.27 -4.29 32.77
CA PRO A 75 -3.90 -5.57 33.04
C PRO A 75 -5.12 -5.84 32.14
N ARG A 76 -5.87 -4.79 31.79
CA ARG A 76 -6.99 -4.83 30.85
C ARG A 76 -6.71 -3.85 29.74
N ARG A 77 -6.46 -4.38 28.54
CA ARG A 77 -6.24 -3.59 27.33
C ARG A 77 -7.58 -3.28 26.66
N GLN A 78 -7.78 -2.04 26.30
CA GLN A 78 -8.92 -1.65 25.46
C GLN A 78 -8.66 -2.01 24.02
N VAL A 79 -9.70 -2.47 23.32
CA VAL A 79 -9.66 -2.66 21.86
C VAL A 79 -9.88 -1.30 21.21
N VAL A 80 -8.95 -0.91 20.35
CA VAL A 80 -9.07 0.30 19.51
C VAL A 80 -9.79 -0.10 18.24
N ARG A 81 -11.03 0.33 18.05
CA ARG A 81 -11.83 -0.02 16.87
C ARG A 81 -11.61 0.97 15.74
N LEU A 82 -11.51 0.48 14.52
CA LEU A 82 -11.38 1.33 13.33
C LEU A 82 -12.54 2.33 13.22
N SER A 83 -13.76 1.91 13.54
CA SER A 83 -14.95 2.77 13.53
C SER A 83 -14.81 4.00 14.45
N GLU A 84 -14.13 3.88 15.59
CA GLU A 84 -13.87 5.01 16.48
C GLU A 84 -12.94 6.04 15.84
N ILE A 85 -11.93 5.58 15.10
CA ILE A 85 -10.96 6.47 14.46
C ILE A 85 -11.57 7.15 13.24
N ILE A 86 -12.25 6.39 12.38
CA ILE A 86 -12.95 6.93 11.20
C ILE A 86 -14.06 7.91 11.63
N GLY A 87 -14.80 7.61 12.69
CA GLY A 87 -15.84 8.48 13.25
C GLY A 87 -15.33 9.68 14.03
N SER A 88 -14.01 9.76 14.31
CA SER A 88 -13.43 10.87 15.07
C SER A 88 -13.40 12.16 14.25
N THR A 89 -13.44 13.31 14.95
CA THR A 89 -13.27 14.62 14.33
C THR A 89 -11.92 14.73 13.62
N THR A 90 -10.89 14.11 14.16
CA THR A 90 -9.53 14.08 13.58
C THR A 90 -9.54 13.49 12.18
N PHE A 91 -10.29 12.41 11.94
CA PHE A 91 -10.41 11.81 10.60
C PHE A 91 -11.38 12.59 9.72
N GLN A 92 -12.55 12.95 10.23
CA GLN A 92 -13.61 13.59 9.46
C GLN A 92 -13.20 14.99 8.97
N GLU A 93 -12.49 15.75 9.78
CA GLU A 93 -12.01 17.10 9.46
C GLU A 93 -10.62 17.11 8.83
N SER A 94 -10.02 15.95 8.58
CA SER A 94 -8.74 15.87 7.89
C SER A 94 -8.85 16.44 6.48
N HIS A 95 -7.97 17.38 6.17
CA HIS A 95 -7.82 17.93 4.82
C HIS A 95 -6.82 17.13 3.96
N GLY A 96 -6.30 16.04 4.49
CA GLY A 96 -5.40 15.16 3.76
C GLY A 96 -6.07 14.53 2.54
N VAL A 97 -5.30 14.35 1.48
CA VAL A 97 -5.77 13.72 0.23
C VAL A 97 -5.96 12.22 0.40
N LEU A 98 -5.07 11.57 1.16
CA LEU A 98 -5.07 10.13 1.42
C LEU A 98 -4.98 9.86 2.94
N PRO A 99 -6.03 10.18 3.72
CA PRO A 99 -5.99 9.99 5.17
C PRO A 99 -6.04 8.51 5.52
N LEU A 100 -5.14 8.10 6.42
CA LEU A 100 -5.06 6.76 6.98
C LEU A 100 -5.36 6.81 8.47
N ALA A 101 -6.37 6.08 8.90
CA ALA A 101 -6.69 5.88 10.30
C ALA A 101 -5.76 4.81 10.89
N LEU A 102 -4.71 5.22 11.60
CA LEU A 102 -3.74 4.28 12.17
C LEU A 102 -4.22 3.64 13.47
N GLY A 103 -4.80 4.42 14.36
CA GLY A 103 -5.23 3.96 15.66
C GLY A 103 -5.25 5.07 16.70
N LYS A 104 -4.84 4.76 17.93
CA LYS A 104 -4.73 5.71 19.05
C LYS A 104 -3.28 5.79 19.56
N ASP A 105 -2.86 6.96 19.97
CA ASP A 105 -1.60 7.12 20.70
C ASP A 105 -1.69 6.55 22.13
N ILE A 106 -0.60 6.64 22.85
CA ILE A 106 -0.53 6.10 24.23
C ILE A 106 -1.49 6.78 25.21
N ALA A 107 -1.91 8.01 24.93
CA ALA A 107 -2.89 8.76 25.74
C ALA A 107 -4.35 8.48 25.33
N GLY A 108 -4.57 7.80 24.19
CA GLY A 108 -5.88 7.48 23.65
C GLY A 108 -6.41 8.45 22.60
N ALA A 109 -5.60 9.40 22.14
CA ALA A 109 -5.98 10.31 21.07
C ALA A 109 -5.91 9.61 19.70
N PRO A 110 -6.86 9.86 18.78
CA PRO A 110 -6.82 9.31 17.43
C PRO A 110 -5.57 9.75 16.66
N VAL A 111 -4.96 8.82 15.92
CA VAL A 111 -3.82 9.07 15.04
C VAL A 111 -4.25 8.85 13.61
N VAL A 112 -4.30 9.93 12.85
CA VAL A 112 -4.61 9.96 11.42
C VAL A 112 -3.45 10.62 10.70
N VAL A 113 -2.97 9.97 9.65
CA VAL A 113 -1.84 10.46 8.84
C VAL A 113 -2.25 10.51 7.37
N ASP A 114 -1.57 11.35 6.60
CA ASP A 114 -1.83 11.47 5.16
C ASP A 114 -0.73 10.78 4.37
N LEU A 115 -1.07 9.71 3.65
CA LEU A 115 -0.13 8.99 2.80
C LEU A 115 0.49 9.90 1.71
N ALA A 116 -0.27 10.86 1.19
CA ALA A 116 0.22 11.78 0.16
C ALA A 116 1.40 12.64 0.64
N ARG A 117 1.51 12.86 1.93
CA ARG A 117 2.60 13.61 2.55
C ARG A 117 3.83 12.77 2.87
N MET A 118 3.68 11.49 3.04
CA MET A 118 4.80 10.59 3.39
C MET A 118 5.90 10.52 2.33
N PRO A 119 5.68 10.38 1.02
CA PRO A 119 4.55 9.94 0.18
C PRO A 119 4.44 8.41 0.03
N HIS A 120 5.38 7.65 0.58
CA HIS A 120 5.43 6.20 0.56
C HIS A 120 5.64 5.66 1.97
N LEU A 121 5.16 4.46 2.22
CA LEU A 121 5.16 3.85 3.54
C LEU A 121 5.69 2.42 3.49
N LEU A 122 6.67 2.13 4.34
CA LEU A 122 7.14 0.78 4.62
C LEU A 122 6.44 0.25 5.88
N VAL A 123 5.90 -0.96 5.79
CA VAL A 123 5.18 -1.61 6.90
C VAL A 123 5.79 -2.98 7.15
N ALA A 124 6.29 -3.22 8.34
CA ALA A 124 6.86 -4.51 8.71
C ALA A 124 6.27 -5.05 10.01
N GLY A 125 6.27 -6.36 10.14
CA GLY A 125 5.82 -7.05 11.34
C GLY A 125 5.74 -8.54 11.13
N THR A 126 5.98 -9.32 12.18
CA THR A 126 5.88 -10.78 12.13
C THR A 126 4.43 -11.24 12.03
N THR A 127 4.24 -12.51 11.73
CA THR A 127 2.91 -13.15 11.75
C THR A 127 2.27 -13.00 13.14
N GLY A 128 1.01 -12.58 13.18
CA GLY A 128 0.29 -12.34 14.44
C GLY A 128 0.58 -11.00 15.12
N SER A 129 1.43 -10.16 14.53
CA SER A 129 1.74 -8.83 15.08
C SER A 129 0.62 -7.80 14.87
N GLY A 130 -0.35 -8.09 14.01
CA GLY A 130 -1.42 -7.18 13.60
C GLY A 130 -1.14 -6.43 12.29
N LYS A 131 -0.09 -6.79 11.55
CA LYS A 131 0.28 -6.15 10.28
C LYS A 131 -0.86 -6.21 9.26
N SER A 132 -1.46 -7.36 9.05
CA SER A 132 -2.55 -7.55 8.08
C SER A 132 -3.80 -6.74 8.45
N VAL A 133 -4.17 -6.72 9.72
CA VAL A 133 -5.28 -5.89 10.22
C VAL A 133 -4.97 -4.41 10.03
N GLY A 134 -3.74 -3.99 10.28
CA GLY A 134 -3.29 -2.61 10.06
C GLY A 134 -3.34 -2.18 8.60
N VAL A 135 -2.93 -3.05 7.68
CA VAL A 135 -3.04 -2.81 6.23
C VAL A 135 -4.50 -2.70 5.82
N ASN A 136 -5.37 -3.59 6.30
CA ASN A 136 -6.82 -3.50 6.07
C ASN A 136 -7.40 -2.18 6.60
N ALA A 137 -7.01 -1.76 7.79
CA ALA A 137 -7.47 -0.48 8.35
C ALA A 137 -7.08 0.72 7.46
N MET A 138 -5.86 0.70 6.93
CA MET A 138 -5.40 1.73 5.98
C MET A 138 -6.19 1.71 4.68
N LEU A 139 -6.43 0.53 4.10
CA LEU A 139 -7.20 0.39 2.88
C LEU A 139 -8.66 0.82 3.06
N LEU A 140 -9.31 0.42 4.15
CA LEU A 140 -10.68 0.84 4.47
C LEU A 140 -10.76 2.35 4.69
N SER A 141 -9.74 2.98 5.26
CA SER A 141 -9.67 4.44 5.38
C SER A 141 -9.74 5.12 4.02
N LEU A 142 -9.01 4.62 3.03
CA LEU A 142 -9.02 5.13 1.66
C LEU A 142 -10.39 4.90 0.99
N LEU A 143 -10.94 3.70 1.11
CA LEU A 143 -12.24 3.35 0.53
C LEU A 143 -13.40 4.15 1.15
N TYR A 144 -13.30 4.44 2.44
CA TYR A 144 -14.31 5.24 3.15
C TYR A 144 -14.30 6.70 2.71
N ARG A 145 -13.12 7.24 2.43
CA ARG A 145 -12.91 8.66 2.14
C ARG A 145 -13.02 9.02 0.67
N SER A 146 -12.68 8.10 -0.24
CA SER A 146 -12.41 8.43 -1.64
C SER A 146 -13.22 7.59 -2.62
N THR A 147 -13.69 8.25 -3.67
CA THR A 147 -14.34 7.60 -4.82
C THR A 147 -13.29 7.02 -5.79
N PRO A 148 -13.67 6.13 -6.72
CA PRO A 148 -12.78 5.64 -7.77
C PRO A 148 -12.21 6.74 -8.68
N ALA A 149 -12.90 7.87 -8.82
CA ALA A 149 -12.39 9.03 -9.56
C ALA A 149 -11.26 9.76 -8.81
N GLN A 150 -11.20 9.62 -7.49
CA GLN A 150 -10.21 10.28 -6.64
C GLN A 150 -9.02 9.39 -6.34
N VAL A 151 -9.23 8.09 -6.13
CA VAL A 151 -8.20 7.11 -5.76
C VAL A 151 -8.40 5.82 -6.54
N ARG A 152 -7.35 5.35 -7.17
CA ARG A 152 -7.27 4.04 -7.79
C ARG A 152 -6.20 3.20 -7.11
N LEU A 153 -6.40 1.89 -7.09
CA LEU A 153 -5.57 0.94 -6.35
C LEU A 153 -4.97 -0.11 -7.29
N ILE A 154 -3.71 -0.44 -7.03
CA ILE A 154 -3.06 -1.65 -7.53
C ILE A 154 -2.67 -2.48 -6.31
N MET A 155 -3.20 -3.69 -6.20
CA MET A 155 -2.93 -4.59 -5.08
C MET A 155 -2.15 -5.81 -5.54
N ILE A 156 -1.05 -6.09 -4.85
CA ILE A 156 -0.16 -7.22 -5.13
C ILE A 156 -0.13 -8.12 -3.90
N ASP A 157 -0.64 -9.34 -4.05
CA ASP A 157 -0.77 -10.33 -2.99
C ASP A 157 -0.30 -11.71 -3.48
N PRO A 158 0.98 -12.04 -3.29
CA PRO A 158 1.55 -13.29 -3.80
C PRO A 158 0.95 -14.56 -3.19
N LYS A 159 0.46 -14.48 -1.96
CA LYS A 159 -0.09 -15.62 -1.23
C LYS A 159 -1.60 -15.79 -1.39
N MET A 160 -2.28 -14.85 -2.01
CA MET A 160 -3.74 -14.81 -2.20
C MET A 160 -4.56 -14.90 -0.90
N LEU A 161 -4.02 -14.45 0.22
CA LEU A 161 -4.62 -14.62 1.54
C LEU A 161 -5.21 -13.33 2.11
N GLU A 162 -4.60 -12.17 1.83
CA GLU A 162 -4.88 -10.93 2.55
C GLU A 162 -5.68 -9.91 1.73
N LEU A 163 -5.33 -9.74 0.45
CA LEU A 163 -5.92 -8.71 -0.41
C LEU A 163 -6.96 -9.23 -1.40
N SER A 164 -7.12 -10.54 -1.53
CA SER A 164 -8.09 -11.16 -2.46
C SER A 164 -9.54 -10.76 -2.17
N ILE A 165 -9.84 -10.39 -0.94
CA ILE A 165 -11.15 -9.91 -0.51
C ILE A 165 -11.59 -8.64 -1.24
N TYR A 166 -10.64 -7.82 -1.69
CA TYR A 166 -10.89 -6.57 -2.42
C TYR A 166 -11.16 -6.77 -3.91
N GLU A 167 -11.05 -8.00 -4.42
CA GLU A 167 -11.27 -8.28 -5.85
C GLU A 167 -12.62 -7.77 -6.31
N GLY A 168 -12.61 -6.98 -7.40
CA GLY A 168 -13.82 -6.46 -8.02
C GLY A 168 -14.30 -5.11 -7.50
N ILE A 169 -13.65 -4.47 -6.52
CA ILE A 169 -13.99 -3.10 -6.14
C ILE A 169 -13.70 -2.12 -7.28
N PRO A 170 -14.52 -1.06 -7.47
CA PRO A 170 -14.34 -0.14 -8.59
C PRO A 170 -13.04 0.68 -8.53
N HIS A 171 -12.38 0.75 -7.39
CA HIS A 171 -11.11 1.45 -7.22
C HIS A 171 -9.92 0.71 -7.86
N LEU A 172 -10.01 -0.60 -8.10
CA LEU A 172 -8.92 -1.37 -8.68
C LEU A 172 -8.68 -1.00 -10.14
N LEU A 173 -7.41 -0.76 -10.49
CA LEU A 173 -6.94 -0.58 -11.87
C LEU A 173 -6.72 -1.90 -12.60
N THR A 174 -6.44 -2.97 -11.87
CA THR A 174 -6.19 -4.32 -12.35
C THR A 174 -6.76 -5.32 -11.34
N PRO A 175 -7.07 -6.56 -11.74
CA PRO A 175 -7.34 -7.61 -10.77
C PRO A 175 -6.21 -7.69 -9.73
N VAL A 176 -6.50 -8.16 -8.53
CA VAL A 176 -5.45 -8.38 -7.52
C VAL A 176 -4.35 -9.25 -8.11
N VAL A 177 -3.13 -8.72 -8.12
CA VAL A 177 -1.98 -9.36 -8.77
C VAL A 177 -1.40 -10.41 -7.84
N THR A 178 -1.35 -11.65 -8.29
CA THR A 178 -0.84 -12.79 -7.52
C THR A 178 0.42 -13.40 -8.11
N ASP A 179 0.71 -13.15 -9.37
CA ASP A 179 1.91 -13.58 -10.06
C ASP A 179 3.01 -12.50 -9.97
N MET A 180 4.22 -12.90 -9.63
CA MET A 180 5.33 -11.96 -9.39
C MET A 180 5.87 -11.31 -10.66
N LYS A 181 5.77 -11.97 -11.81
CA LYS A 181 6.12 -11.35 -13.10
C LYS A 181 5.13 -10.26 -13.48
N LEU A 182 3.84 -10.53 -13.28
CA LEU A 182 2.79 -9.53 -13.48
C LEU A 182 2.93 -8.35 -12.49
N ALA A 183 3.36 -8.62 -11.25
CA ALA A 183 3.68 -7.59 -10.27
C ALA A 183 4.81 -6.66 -10.76
N ALA A 184 5.88 -7.24 -11.32
CA ALA A 184 6.96 -6.45 -11.91
C ALA A 184 6.47 -5.60 -13.09
N ASN A 185 5.60 -6.15 -13.94
CA ASN A 185 4.97 -5.41 -15.03
C ASN A 185 4.11 -4.25 -14.52
N ALA A 186 3.33 -4.46 -13.46
CA ALA A 186 2.52 -3.42 -12.85
C ALA A 186 3.39 -2.27 -12.29
N LEU A 187 4.50 -2.57 -11.63
CA LEU A 187 5.44 -1.56 -11.15
C LEU A 187 6.11 -0.81 -12.30
N HIS A 188 6.47 -1.50 -13.36
CA HIS A 188 7.01 -0.88 -14.57
C HIS A 188 5.99 0.06 -15.22
N TRP A 189 4.72 -0.37 -15.31
CA TRP A 189 3.64 0.48 -15.78
C TRP A 189 3.50 1.76 -14.92
N CYS A 190 3.60 1.63 -13.59
CA CYS A 190 3.56 2.79 -12.69
C CYS A 190 4.67 3.81 -13.00
N VAL A 191 5.87 3.34 -13.34
CA VAL A 191 6.97 4.23 -13.78
C VAL A 191 6.59 4.94 -15.08
N GLY A 192 6.05 4.23 -16.04
CA GLY A 192 5.57 4.80 -17.31
C GLY A 192 4.45 5.83 -17.11
N GLU A 193 3.47 5.51 -16.26
CA GLU A 193 2.37 6.42 -15.91
C GLU A 193 2.89 7.67 -15.17
N MET A 194 3.83 7.51 -14.26
CA MET A 194 4.50 8.63 -13.61
C MET A 194 5.13 9.57 -14.65
N GLU A 195 5.89 9.04 -15.60
CA GLU A 195 6.56 9.82 -16.64
C GLU A 195 5.55 10.48 -17.59
N ARG A 196 4.47 9.77 -17.94
CA ARG A 196 3.37 10.32 -18.73
C ARG A 196 2.73 11.51 -18.01
N ARG A 197 2.42 11.38 -16.72
CA ARG A 197 1.86 12.45 -15.90
C ARG A 197 2.78 13.67 -15.84
N TYR A 198 4.07 13.46 -15.68
CA TYR A 198 5.06 14.56 -15.71
C TYR A 198 5.07 15.30 -17.05
N ARG A 199 5.00 14.57 -18.16
CA ARG A 199 4.94 15.19 -19.49
C ARG A 199 3.68 16.06 -19.66
N ILE A 200 2.52 15.55 -19.26
CA ILE A 200 1.26 16.30 -19.34
C ILE A 200 1.30 17.51 -18.43
N MET A 201 1.74 17.35 -17.19
CA MET A 201 1.84 18.44 -16.22
C MET A 201 2.81 19.53 -16.71
N SER A 202 3.91 19.15 -17.33
CA SER A 202 4.86 20.10 -17.93
C SER A 202 4.23 20.90 -19.07
N LYS A 203 3.44 20.27 -19.92
CA LYS A 203 2.71 20.95 -21.02
C LYS A 203 1.67 21.95 -20.49
N LEU A 204 1.09 21.69 -19.33
CA LEU A 204 0.13 22.59 -18.68
C LEU A 204 0.79 23.57 -17.70
N ASN A 205 2.10 23.58 -17.57
CA ASN A 205 2.85 24.40 -16.60
C ASN A 205 2.38 24.18 -15.15
N THR A 206 2.10 22.93 -14.79
CA THR A 206 1.73 22.55 -13.43
C THR A 206 2.86 21.73 -12.78
N ARG A 207 3.01 21.84 -11.45
CA ARG A 207 4.11 21.21 -10.71
C ARG A 207 3.71 19.93 -9.98
N ASN A 208 2.41 19.72 -9.80
CA ASN A 208 1.88 18.58 -9.08
C ASN A 208 0.48 18.22 -9.58
N LEU A 209 0.00 17.05 -9.17
CA LEU A 209 -1.30 16.54 -9.59
C LEU A 209 -2.46 17.44 -9.17
N ALA A 210 -2.42 18.03 -7.97
CA ALA A 210 -3.47 18.91 -7.49
C ALA A 210 -3.63 20.14 -8.39
N GLY A 211 -2.53 20.81 -8.74
CA GLY A 211 -2.54 21.94 -9.67
C GLY A 211 -3.01 21.55 -11.08
N PHE A 212 -2.59 20.38 -11.55
CA PHE A 212 -3.07 19.84 -12.82
C PHE A 212 -4.59 19.61 -12.80
N ASN A 213 -5.10 18.91 -11.81
CA ASN A 213 -6.52 18.60 -11.68
C ASN A 213 -7.36 19.90 -11.57
N GLN A 214 -6.91 20.87 -10.78
CA GLN A 214 -7.59 22.16 -10.65
C GLN A 214 -7.70 22.84 -12.02
N LYS A 215 -6.63 22.89 -12.79
CA LYS A 215 -6.61 23.53 -14.11
C LYS A 215 -7.53 22.84 -15.12
N VAL A 216 -7.54 21.50 -15.09
CA VAL A 216 -8.42 20.69 -15.94
C VAL A 216 -9.88 20.90 -15.56
N GLU A 217 -10.22 20.86 -14.26
CA GLU A 217 -11.58 21.08 -13.76
C GLU A 217 -12.11 22.48 -14.09
N GLU A 218 -11.29 23.51 -13.95
CA GLU A 218 -11.66 24.89 -14.32
C GLU A 218 -11.95 25.01 -15.81
N ALA A 219 -11.16 24.37 -16.67
CA ALA A 219 -11.40 24.36 -18.11
C ALA A 219 -12.71 23.66 -18.49
N ILE A 220 -13.01 22.53 -17.84
CA ILE A 220 -14.28 21.81 -18.04
C ILE A 220 -15.47 22.66 -17.59
N LYS A 221 -15.39 23.33 -16.44
CA LYS A 221 -16.45 24.21 -15.92
C LYS A 221 -16.73 25.42 -16.84
N LYS A 222 -15.69 25.91 -17.53
CA LYS A 222 -15.81 27.00 -18.51
C LYS A 222 -16.32 26.54 -19.88
N GLY A 223 -16.59 25.23 -20.05
CA GLY A 223 -17.00 24.67 -21.34
C GLY A 223 -15.88 24.63 -22.39
N GLN A 224 -14.63 24.76 -21.97
CA GLN A 224 -13.45 24.74 -22.82
C GLN A 224 -12.47 23.64 -22.35
N PRO A 225 -12.84 22.36 -22.50
CA PRO A 225 -11.98 21.24 -22.08
C PRO A 225 -10.65 21.29 -22.82
N ILE A 226 -9.57 20.91 -22.14
CA ILE A 226 -8.21 20.91 -22.67
C ILE A 226 -7.99 19.62 -23.46
N THR A 227 -7.61 19.71 -24.72
CA THR A 227 -7.20 18.56 -25.51
C THR A 227 -5.91 17.97 -24.94
N ASP A 228 -5.78 16.64 -24.93
CA ASP A 228 -4.58 15.98 -24.46
C ASP A 228 -3.37 16.44 -25.29
N PRO A 229 -2.40 17.12 -24.68
CA PRO A 229 -1.22 17.66 -25.39
C PRO A 229 -0.26 16.58 -25.88
N LEU A 230 -0.45 15.32 -25.49
CA LEU A 230 0.32 14.17 -25.97
C LEU A 230 -0.37 13.45 -27.13
N ALA A 231 -1.62 13.79 -27.44
CA ALA A 231 -2.33 13.26 -28.61
C ALA A 231 -1.77 13.85 -29.91
N ASN A 232 -2.05 13.19 -31.03
CA ASN A 232 -1.69 13.72 -32.35
C ASN A 232 -2.42 15.05 -32.60
N PRO A 233 -1.70 16.16 -32.85
CA PRO A 233 -2.32 17.46 -33.09
C PRO A 233 -3.28 17.52 -34.28
N GLU A 234 -3.13 16.58 -35.24
CA GLU A 234 -3.96 16.49 -36.45
C GLU A 234 -5.20 15.61 -36.26
N ASP A 235 -5.35 14.97 -35.10
CA ASP A 235 -6.50 14.11 -34.79
C ASP A 235 -7.68 14.97 -34.33
N PRO A 236 -8.77 15.08 -35.15
CA PRO A 236 -9.96 15.83 -34.76
C PRO A 236 -10.72 15.22 -33.58
N ASP A 237 -10.50 13.94 -33.32
CA ASP A 237 -11.13 13.18 -32.22
C ASP A 237 -10.17 13.00 -31.03
N ALA A 238 -9.11 13.81 -30.95
CA ALA A 238 -8.16 13.76 -29.83
C ALA A 238 -8.88 13.85 -28.47
N PRO A 239 -8.56 12.98 -27.51
CA PRO A 239 -9.22 12.97 -26.23
C PRO A 239 -8.96 14.26 -25.46
N THR A 240 -9.93 14.69 -24.66
CA THR A 240 -9.77 15.81 -23.73
C THR A 240 -9.29 15.30 -22.37
N LEU A 241 -8.55 16.15 -21.68
CA LEU A 241 -8.06 15.84 -20.35
C LEU A 241 -9.20 15.81 -19.33
N VAL A 242 -9.13 14.87 -18.41
CA VAL A 242 -9.97 14.75 -17.23
C VAL A 242 -9.10 14.77 -15.98
N PRO A 243 -9.64 15.11 -14.81
CA PRO A 243 -8.90 15.00 -13.56
C PRO A 243 -8.35 13.58 -13.38
N LEU A 244 -7.11 13.49 -12.92
CA LEU A 244 -6.43 12.21 -12.70
C LEU A 244 -6.52 11.80 -11.23
N PRO A 245 -6.80 10.52 -10.96
CA PRO A 245 -6.84 10.01 -9.60
C PRO A 245 -5.44 9.89 -8.98
N GLN A 246 -5.37 9.91 -7.66
CA GLN A 246 -4.24 9.35 -6.94
C GLN A 246 -4.17 7.85 -7.22
N ILE A 247 -2.98 7.30 -7.32
CA ILE A 247 -2.76 5.86 -7.45
C ILE A 247 -2.02 5.37 -6.22
N VAL A 248 -2.56 4.36 -5.54
CA VAL A 248 -1.90 3.71 -4.40
C VAL A 248 -1.60 2.26 -4.77
N VAL A 249 -0.33 1.91 -4.72
CA VAL A 249 0.16 0.55 -4.94
C VAL A 249 0.41 -0.10 -3.60
N VAL A 250 -0.25 -1.20 -3.31
CA VAL A 250 -0.14 -1.95 -2.07
C VAL A 250 0.49 -3.31 -2.34
N ILE A 251 1.63 -3.57 -1.72
CA ILE A 251 2.31 -4.86 -1.79
C ILE A 251 2.21 -5.50 -0.42
N ASP A 252 1.53 -6.64 -0.33
CA ASP A 252 1.31 -7.35 0.93
C ASP A 252 2.55 -8.06 1.46
N GLU A 253 3.35 -8.63 0.57
CA GLU A 253 4.63 -9.24 0.92
C GLU A 253 5.73 -8.91 -0.09
N LEU A 254 6.54 -7.93 0.27
CA LEU A 254 7.66 -7.48 -0.58
C LEU A 254 8.73 -8.56 -0.75
N ALA A 255 8.95 -9.40 0.27
CA ALA A 255 9.95 -10.46 0.23
C ALA A 255 9.76 -11.41 -0.96
N ASP A 256 8.52 -11.74 -1.31
CA ASP A 256 8.23 -12.65 -2.42
C ASP A 256 8.58 -12.04 -3.78
N LEU A 257 8.41 -10.73 -3.94
CA LEU A 257 8.86 -10.02 -5.15
C LEU A 257 10.38 -9.96 -5.21
N MET A 258 11.03 -9.67 -4.09
CA MET A 258 12.49 -9.57 -4.00
C MET A 258 13.20 -10.90 -4.29
N MET A 259 12.58 -12.02 -3.93
CA MET A 259 13.11 -13.36 -4.22
C MET A 259 13.08 -13.72 -5.70
N VAL A 260 12.13 -13.21 -6.46
CA VAL A 260 11.97 -13.56 -7.89
C VAL A 260 12.78 -12.64 -8.80
N ALA A 261 12.78 -11.35 -8.53
CA ALA A 261 13.41 -10.35 -9.39
C ALA A 261 13.96 -9.16 -8.56
N GLY A 262 14.63 -9.45 -7.47
CA GLY A 262 15.01 -8.50 -6.43
C GLY A 262 15.64 -7.21 -6.92
N LYS A 263 16.67 -7.28 -7.75
CA LYS A 263 17.35 -6.09 -8.27
C LYS A 263 16.44 -5.21 -9.14
N LYS A 264 15.66 -5.83 -10.02
CA LYS A 264 14.72 -5.12 -10.89
C LYS A 264 13.60 -4.45 -10.09
N ILE A 265 13.04 -5.16 -9.11
CA ILE A 265 12.00 -4.64 -8.21
C ILE A 265 12.55 -3.49 -7.38
N GLU A 266 13.73 -3.65 -6.80
CA GLU A 266 14.38 -2.61 -6.01
C GLU A 266 14.60 -1.33 -6.82
N GLU A 267 15.10 -1.44 -8.05
CA GLU A 267 15.31 -0.31 -8.95
C GLU A 267 13.98 0.40 -9.32
N LEU A 268 12.92 -0.36 -9.60
CA LEU A 268 11.59 0.20 -9.91
C LEU A 268 10.99 0.92 -8.70
N ILE A 269 11.06 0.31 -7.52
CA ILE A 269 10.58 0.93 -6.27
C ILE A 269 11.36 2.20 -5.97
N ALA A 270 12.69 2.17 -6.06
CA ALA A 270 13.53 3.33 -5.83
C ALA A 270 13.19 4.48 -6.80
N ARG A 271 12.98 4.17 -8.06
CA ARG A 271 12.61 5.16 -9.08
C ARG A 271 11.26 5.81 -8.81
N LEU A 272 10.26 5.02 -8.43
CA LEU A 272 8.95 5.52 -7.99
C LEU A 272 9.08 6.36 -6.72
N ALA A 273 9.77 5.83 -5.70
CA ALA A 273 9.90 6.52 -4.43
C ALA A 273 10.60 7.88 -4.54
N GLN A 274 11.54 8.04 -5.46
CA GLN A 274 12.24 9.30 -5.68
C GLN A 274 11.37 10.40 -6.30
N LYS A 275 10.43 10.05 -7.17
CA LYS A 275 9.78 11.02 -8.06
C LYS A 275 8.25 10.96 -8.10
N ALA A 276 7.62 9.89 -7.62
CA ALA A 276 6.19 9.66 -7.87
C ALA A 276 5.25 10.56 -7.06
N ARG A 277 5.72 11.22 -5.99
CA ARG A 277 4.89 12.09 -5.14
C ARG A 277 4.10 13.14 -5.91
N ALA A 278 4.79 13.93 -6.73
CA ALA A 278 4.15 14.99 -7.49
C ALA A 278 3.19 14.48 -8.57
N ALA A 279 3.43 13.27 -9.06
CA ALA A 279 2.55 12.59 -10.02
C ALA A 279 1.33 11.90 -9.36
N GLY A 280 1.24 11.90 -8.04
CA GLY A 280 0.13 11.30 -7.29
C GLY A 280 0.18 9.78 -7.26
N ILE A 281 1.35 9.16 -7.25
CA ILE A 281 1.53 7.71 -7.14
C ILE A 281 2.26 7.41 -5.82
N HIS A 282 1.67 6.54 -5.01
CA HIS A 282 2.11 6.25 -3.65
C HIS A 282 2.23 4.75 -3.43
N LEU A 283 3.22 4.35 -2.64
CA LEU A 283 3.51 2.94 -2.33
C LEU A 283 3.23 2.66 -0.85
N ILE A 284 2.56 1.54 -0.59
CA ILE A 284 2.51 0.89 0.72
C ILE A 284 3.18 -0.47 0.56
N LEU A 285 4.39 -0.61 1.09
CA LEU A 285 5.19 -1.82 0.99
C LEU A 285 5.18 -2.55 2.33
N ALA A 286 4.56 -3.72 2.37
CA ALA A 286 4.46 -4.53 3.57
C ALA A 286 5.32 -5.79 3.47
N THR A 287 5.86 -6.25 4.60
CA THR A 287 6.58 -7.51 4.70
C THR A 287 6.49 -8.12 6.10
N GLN A 288 6.41 -9.45 6.16
CA GLN A 288 6.57 -10.23 7.39
C GLN A 288 8.04 -10.59 7.67
N ARG A 289 8.93 -10.31 6.73
CA ARG A 289 10.35 -10.66 6.78
C ARG A 289 11.21 -9.39 6.85
N PRO A 290 11.44 -8.85 8.05
CA PRO A 290 12.22 -7.63 8.24
C PRO A 290 13.74 -7.90 8.15
N SER A 291 14.20 -8.46 7.01
CA SER A 291 15.60 -8.74 6.74
C SER A 291 16.21 -7.65 5.85
N VAL A 292 17.53 -7.53 5.88
CA VAL A 292 18.29 -6.57 5.07
C VAL A 292 18.23 -6.87 3.56
N ASP A 293 17.95 -8.11 3.18
CA ASP A 293 17.77 -8.52 1.79
C ASP A 293 16.42 -8.08 1.21
N VAL A 294 15.44 -7.83 2.06
CA VAL A 294 14.09 -7.36 1.69
C VAL A 294 13.99 -5.86 1.87
N ILE A 295 14.34 -5.38 3.05
CA ILE A 295 14.36 -3.95 3.38
C ILE A 295 15.80 -3.45 3.16
N THR A 296 16.15 -3.28 1.90
CA THR A 296 17.50 -2.90 1.48
C THR A 296 17.82 -1.44 1.81
N GLY A 297 19.12 -1.11 1.81
CA GLY A 297 19.55 0.27 2.01
C GLY A 297 18.98 1.24 0.96
N LEU A 298 18.82 0.79 -0.28
CA LEU A 298 18.23 1.61 -1.35
C LEU A 298 16.74 1.90 -1.11
N ILE A 299 15.96 0.90 -0.68
CA ILE A 299 14.55 1.07 -0.30
C ILE A 299 14.45 2.03 0.88
N LYS A 300 15.23 1.81 1.93
CA LYS A 300 15.23 2.65 3.14
C LYS A 300 15.62 4.10 2.86
N ALA A 301 16.57 4.33 1.98
CA ALA A 301 17.00 5.67 1.59
C ALA A 301 15.89 6.48 0.90
N ASN A 302 14.96 5.81 0.24
CA ASN A 302 13.91 6.43 -0.55
C ASN A 302 12.52 6.39 0.11
N ILE A 303 12.33 5.60 1.15
CA ILE A 303 11.07 5.48 1.90
C ILE A 303 11.34 5.79 3.38
N PRO A 304 11.28 7.06 3.78
CA PRO A 304 11.58 7.46 5.15
C PRO A 304 10.46 7.24 6.16
N ALA A 305 9.19 7.16 5.70
CA ALA A 305 8.06 6.87 6.58
C ALA A 305 7.93 5.37 6.78
N ARG A 306 7.87 4.93 8.04
CA ARG A 306 7.89 3.51 8.39
C ARG A 306 6.96 3.19 9.54
N ILE A 307 6.32 2.03 9.46
CA ILE A 307 5.59 1.42 10.55
C ILE A 307 6.23 0.07 10.84
N SER A 308 6.57 -0.17 12.10
CA SER A 308 6.92 -1.50 12.59
C SER A 308 5.90 -1.97 13.60
N PHE A 309 5.20 -3.03 13.28
CA PHE A 309 4.50 -3.86 14.26
C PHE A 309 5.53 -4.69 15.02
N GLN A 310 5.10 -5.53 15.95
CA GLN A 310 6.01 -6.36 16.72
C GLN A 310 6.92 -7.19 15.80
N VAL A 311 8.20 -7.21 16.12
CA VAL A 311 9.22 -8.04 15.49
C VAL A 311 9.88 -8.94 16.54
N SER A 312 10.66 -9.94 16.07
CA SER A 312 11.21 -10.97 16.93
C SER A 312 12.47 -10.54 17.69
N SER A 313 13.22 -9.57 17.18
CA SER A 313 14.51 -9.18 17.73
C SER A 313 14.82 -7.70 17.59
N LYS A 314 15.79 -7.22 18.37
CA LYS A 314 16.32 -5.86 18.25
C LYS A 314 16.94 -5.61 16.87
N VAL A 315 17.55 -6.63 16.27
CA VAL A 315 18.13 -6.57 14.92
C VAL A 315 17.06 -6.29 13.89
N ASP A 316 15.93 -7.00 13.97
CA ASP A 316 14.78 -6.78 13.08
C ASP A 316 14.20 -5.38 13.24
N SER A 317 14.09 -4.89 14.47
CA SER A 317 13.65 -3.52 14.73
C SER A 317 14.59 -2.49 14.10
N ARG A 318 15.90 -2.67 14.22
CA ARG A 318 16.89 -1.79 13.58
C ARG A 318 16.81 -1.84 12.06
N THR A 319 16.54 -2.99 11.49
CA THR A 319 16.36 -3.13 10.04
C THR A 319 15.19 -2.28 9.55
N VAL A 320 14.09 -2.22 10.28
CA VAL A 320 12.90 -1.45 9.88
C VAL A 320 13.02 0.03 10.25
N LEU A 321 13.41 0.32 11.51
CA LEU A 321 13.29 1.66 12.11
C LEU A 321 14.65 2.36 12.32
N ASP A 322 15.76 1.73 11.99
CA ASP A 322 17.12 2.15 12.33
C ASP A 322 17.39 2.25 13.85
N GLN A 323 16.49 1.70 14.66
CA GLN A 323 16.58 1.69 16.12
C GLN A 323 15.83 0.50 16.71
N MET A 324 16.16 0.14 17.94
CA MET A 324 15.44 -0.88 18.69
C MET A 324 14.08 -0.35 19.19
N GLY A 325 13.24 -1.24 19.66
CA GLY A 325 11.96 -0.93 20.33
C GLY A 325 10.78 -1.74 19.82
N ALA A 326 10.73 -2.09 18.56
CA ALA A 326 9.63 -2.88 18.00
C ALA A 326 9.59 -4.32 18.54
N GLU A 327 10.70 -4.86 19.02
CA GLU A 327 10.75 -6.16 19.71
C GLU A 327 10.03 -6.15 21.07
N ALA A 328 9.85 -4.98 21.67
CA ALA A 328 9.17 -4.80 22.94
C ALA A 328 7.66 -4.48 22.81
N LEU A 329 7.12 -4.48 21.59
CA LEU A 329 5.70 -4.28 21.35
C LEU A 329 4.89 -5.50 21.77
N LEU A 330 3.59 -5.29 21.95
CA LEU A 330 2.68 -6.30 22.54
C LEU A 330 2.04 -7.25 21.51
N GLY A 331 2.22 -6.98 20.20
CA GLY A 331 1.45 -7.64 19.18
C GLY A 331 0.02 -7.08 19.04
N GLN A 332 -0.82 -7.74 18.27
CA GLN A 332 -2.24 -7.38 18.08
C GLN A 332 -2.48 -5.92 17.68
N GLY A 333 -1.65 -5.41 16.77
CA GLY A 333 -1.79 -4.07 16.23
C GLY A 333 -0.94 -3.00 16.93
N ASP A 334 -0.26 -3.34 18.00
CA ASP A 334 0.69 -2.42 18.64
C ASP A 334 1.86 -2.11 17.72
N MET A 335 2.11 -0.84 17.41
CA MET A 335 3.08 -0.44 16.42
C MET A 335 3.94 0.73 16.85
N LEU A 336 5.08 0.91 16.22
CA LEU A 336 5.87 2.13 16.20
C LEU A 336 5.77 2.77 14.82
N TYR A 337 5.36 4.03 14.79
CA TYR A 337 5.28 4.83 13.58
C TYR A 337 6.40 5.87 13.56
N LEU A 338 7.23 5.79 12.53
CA LEU A 338 8.32 6.74 12.26
C LEU A 338 7.92 7.62 11.09
N ALA A 339 7.54 8.85 11.38
CA ALA A 339 7.20 9.82 10.34
C ALA A 339 8.46 10.25 9.56
N ALA A 340 8.28 10.58 8.28
CA ALA A 340 9.35 11.10 7.45
C ALA A 340 9.96 12.37 8.07
N GLY A 341 11.29 12.45 8.08
CA GLY A 341 12.02 13.58 8.63
C GLY A 341 12.11 13.63 10.16
N THR A 342 11.64 12.60 10.86
CA THR A 342 11.76 12.48 12.31
C THR A 342 12.71 11.35 12.68
N GLY A 343 13.36 11.47 13.84
CA GLY A 343 14.28 10.44 14.35
C GLY A 343 13.68 9.57 15.45
N LEU A 344 12.55 9.97 16.02
CA LEU A 344 11.89 9.26 17.11
C LEU A 344 10.53 8.74 16.68
N PRO A 345 10.29 7.42 16.77
CA PRO A 345 8.98 6.86 16.47
C PRO A 345 8.00 7.16 17.59
N ILE A 346 6.74 7.27 17.24
CA ILE A 346 5.63 7.31 18.20
C ILE A 346 4.98 5.93 18.28
N ARG A 347 4.57 5.55 19.49
CA ARG A 347 3.79 4.32 19.70
C ARG A 347 2.33 4.58 19.35
N VAL A 348 1.76 3.72 18.54
CA VAL A 348 0.36 3.77 18.15
C VAL A 348 -0.26 2.38 18.37
N HIS A 349 -1.37 2.38 19.07
CA HIS A 349 -2.18 1.17 19.22
C HIS A 349 -3.09 1.07 18.00
N GLY A 350 -2.78 0.14 17.11
CA GLY A 350 -3.38 0.00 15.79
C GLY A 350 -4.88 -0.26 15.85
N ALA A 351 -5.60 0.37 14.94
CA ALA A 351 -7.03 0.19 14.79
C ALA A 351 -7.35 -1.25 14.39
N PHE A 352 -8.28 -1.87 15.11
CA PHE A 352 -8.77 -3.20 14.83
C PHE A 352 -10.01 -3.13 13.93
N VAL A 353 -10.06 -3.99 12.93
CA VAL A 353 -11.23 -4.26 12.09
C VAL A 353 -11.34 -5.76 11.89
N ALA A 354 -12.54 -6.31 12.13
CA ALA A 354 -12.78 -7.73 11.95
C ALA A 354 -12.98 -8.08 10.47
N ASP A 355 -12.73 -9.33 10.09
CA ASP A 355 -12.83 -9.78 8.69
C ASP A 355 -14.24 -9.61 8.12
N ASP A 356 -15.27 -9.83 8.92
CA ASP A 356 -16.66 -9.63 8.52
C ASP A 356 -16.99 -8.14 8.27
N GLU A 357 -16.37 -7.22 9.01
CA GLU A 357 -16.48 -5.78 8.76
C GLU A 357 -15.81 -5.39 7.45
N VAL A 358 -14.63 -5.95 7.15
CA VAL A 358 -13.95 -5.75 5.86
C VAL A 358 -14.84 -6.22 4.71
N ILE A 359 -15.43 -7.41 4.83
CA ILE A 359 -16.34 -7.98 3.83
C ILE A 359 -17.54 -7.07 3.60
N ARG A 360 -18.16 -6.55 4.66
CA ARG A 360 -19.32 -5.65 4.55
C ARG A 360 -18.96 -4.36 3.82
N VAL A 361 -17.83 -3.75 4.14
CA VAL A 361 -17.37 -2.52 3.47
C VAL A 361 -17.07 -2.80 2.01
N VAL A 362 -16.35 -3.87 1.70
CA VAL A 362 -16.05 -4.28 0.32
C VAL A 362 -17.31 -4.51 -0.49
N ASN A 363 -18.29 -5.22 0.05
CA ASN A 363 -19.56 -5.47 -0.63
C ASN A 363 -20.34 -4.17 -0.87
N SER A 364 -20.34 -3.25 0.08
CA SER A 364 -20.94 -1.94 -0.08
C SER A 364 -20.28 -1.12 -1.18
N VAL A 365 -18.93 -1.14 -1.22
CA VAL A 365 -18.17 -0.43 -2.26
C VAL A 365 -18.40 -1.03 -3.65
N LYS A 366 -18.51 -2.35 -3.76
CA LYS A 366 -18.85 -3.03 -5.03
C LYS A 366 -20.21 -2.62 -5.59
N GLN A 367 -21.16 -2.28 -4.74
CA GLN A 367 -22.49 -1.79 -5.17
C GLN A 367 -22.43 -0.41 -5.82
N SER A 368 -21.38 0.37 -5.56
CA SER A 368 -21.23 1.71 -6.12
C SER A 368 -20.78 1.74 -7.58
N GLY A 369 -20.31 0.63 -8.12
CA GLY A 369 -19.86 0.52 -9.51
C GLY A 369 -19.03 -0.73 -9.75
N GLU A 370 -18.82 -1.04 -11.04
CA GLU A 370 -17.99 -2.14 -11.46
C GLU A 370 -16.54 -1.70 -11.65
N ALA A 371 -15.61 -2.63 -11.40
CA ALA A 371 -14.20 -2.41 -11.68
C ALA A 371 -13.96 -2.29 -13.19
N GLN A 372 -13.31 -1.20 -13.58
CA GLN A 372 -12.85 -0.98 -14.95
C GLN A 372 -11.32 -1.15 -14.97
N TYR A 373 -10.88 -2.32 -15.41
CA TYR A 373 -9.46 -2.66 -15.43
C TYR A 373 -8.77 -2.10 -16.67
N ASP A 374 -7.55 -1.62 -16.48
CA ASP A 374 -6.62 -1.27 -17.57
C ASP A 374 -5.70 -2.47 -17.84
N GLU A 375 -5.93 -3.16 -18.92
CA GLU A 375 -5.21 -4.40 -19.24
C GLU A 375 -3.73 -4.17 -19.54
N ARG A 376 -3.34 -2.96 -19.95
CA ARG A 376 -1.95 -2.59 -20.22
C ARG A 376 -1.04 -2.69 -18.99
N ILE A 377 -1.61 -2.64 -17.79
CA ILE A 377 -0.84 -2.69 -16.54
C ILE A 377 -0.08 -4.02 -16.38
N LEU A 378 -0.69 -5.11 -16.82
CA LEU A 378 -0.12 -6.45 -16.69
C LEU A 378 0.65 -6.89 -17.95
N GLU A 379 0.56 -6.13 -19.04
CA GLU A 379 1.36 -6.35 -20.25
C GLU A 379 2.81 -5.93 -19.95
N GLY A 380 3.79 -6.74 -20.34
CA GLY A 380 5.20 -6.38 -20.15
C GLY A 380 5.63 -5.21 -21.03
N ALA A 381 6.76 -4.60 -20.71
CA ALA A 381 7.37 -3.52 -21.50
C ALA A 381 7.55 -3.88 -22.99
N ASP A 382 7.65 -5.16 -23.31
CA ASP A 382 7.83 -5.68 -24.67
C ASP A 382 6.54 -5.59 -25.51
N ALA A 383 5.37 -5.54 -24.89
CA ALA A 383 4.09 -5.39 -25.57
C ALA A 383 3.81 -3.92 -25.98
N VAL A 384 4.34 -2.96 -25.24
CA VAL A 384 4.19 -1.53 -25.52
C VAL A 384 5.18 -1.04 -26.60
N ALA A 385 6.29 -1.75 -26.79
CA ALA A 385 7.31 -1.45 -27.79
C ALA A 385 7.00 -2.03 -29.18
N GLY A 386 5.81 -2.56 -29.42
CA GLY A 386 5.35 -3.14 -30.69
C GLY A 386 5.24 -2.17 -31.87
N GLY A 387 5.98 -1.08 -31.84
CA GLY A 387 6.20 -0.15 -32.95
C GLY A 387 7.67 -0.04 -33.35
N GLY A 388 8.45 -1.12 -33.40
CA GLY A 388 9.82 -1.03 -33.92
C GLY A 388 10.78 -2.09 -33.40
N MET A 389 10.85 -3.18 -34.13
CA MET A 389 12.01 -4.04 -34.40
C MET A 389 13.13 -4.12 -33.32
N PHE A 390 13.14 -5.24 -32.57
CA PHE A 390 14.35 -6.06 -32.37
C PHE A 390 13.95 -7.47 -31.88
N THR A 391 14.02 -8.40 -32.77
CA THR A 391 14.00 -9.86 -32.49
C THR A 391 15.38 -10.31 -32.07
N ALA A 392 15.49 -10.94 -30.90
CA ALA A 392 16.49 -11.98 -30.66
C ALA A 392 16.03 -12.93 -29.54
N GLY A 393 15.52 -14.07 -29.93
CA GLY A 393 15.82 -15.38 -29.39
C GLY A 393 15.33 -15.73 -27.99
N LEU A 394 14.14 -16.32 -27.91
CA LEU A 394 13.94 -17.57 -27.16
C LEU A 394 12.64 -18.21 -27.66
N SER A 395 12.80 -19.43 -28.10
CA SER A 395 11.88 -20.31 -28.81
C SER A 395 10.42 -20.23 -28.34
N ALA A 396 9.58 -19.86 -29.29
CA ALA A 396 8.15 -20.02 -29.26
C ALA A 396 7.79 -21.49 -29.49
N GLU A 397 7.04 -22.09 -28.59
CA GLU A 397 6.07 -23.08 -29.02
C GLU A 397 4.85 -22.32 -29.56
N GLY A 398 4.85 -22.15 -30.88
CA GLY A 398 3.75 -21.57 -31.62
C GLY A 398 2.60 -22.57 -31.71
N GLY A 399 1.54 -22.31 -30.97
CA GLY A 399 0.22 -22.85 -31.26
C GLY A 399 -0.65 -21.71 -31.74
N ASP A 400 -1.20 -21.88 -32.94
CA ASP A 400 -2.22 -20.99 -33.49
C ASP A 400 -3.39 -20.93 -32.50
N GLY A 401 -3.81 -19.74 -32.05
CA GLY A 401 -4.81 -19.63 -31.01
C GLY A 401 -6.18 -20.21 -31.38
N GLU A 402 -6.50 -20.37 -32.67
CA GLU A 402 -7.69 -21.07 -33.16
C GLU A 402 -7.65 -22.58 -32.92
N SER A 403 -6.45 -23.13 -32.70
CA SER A 403 -6.27 -24.54 -32.33
C SER A 403 -6.36 -24.78 -30.82
N ASP A 404 -6.51 -23.72 -30.00
CA ASP A 404 -6.66 -23.88 -28.56
C ASP A 404 -8.04 -24.46 -28.21
N PRO A 405 -8.12 -25.60 -27.52
CA PRO A 405 -9.38 -26.26 -27.18
C PRO A 405 -10.40 -25.38 -26.42
N LEU A 406 -9.93 -24.30 -25.80
CA LEU A 406 -10.76 -23.36 -25.06
C LEU A 406 -11.20 -22.14 -25.87
N TYR A 407 -10.86 -22.06 -27.18
CA TYR A 407 -11.18 -20.90 -27.99
C TYR A 407 -12.68 -20.65 -28.10
N ASP A 408 -13.47 -21.65 -28.42
CA ASP A 408 -14.93 -21.54 -28.57
C ASP A 408 -15.61 -21.18 -27.25
N GLU A 409 -15.10 -21.73 -26.14
CA GLU A 409 -15.58 -21.40 -24.79
C GLU A 409 -15.24 -19.97 -24.41
N ALA A 410 -14.05 -19.49 -24.75
CA ALA A 410 -13.63 -18.10 -24.55
C ALA A 410 -14.48 -17.13 -25.37
N VAL A 411 -14.76 -17.44 -26.64
CA VAL A 411 -15.68 -16.66 -27.50
C VAL A 411 -17.06 -16.58 -26.86
N SER A 412 -17.60 -17.72 -26.39
CA SER A 412 -18.90 -17.79 -25.73
C SER A 412 -18.95 -16.90 -24.47
N VAL A 413 -17.91 -16.90 -23.64
CA VAL A 413 -17.79 -16.06 -22.45
C VAL A 413 -17.80 -14.57 -22.84
N VAL A 414 -17.00 -14.18 -23.83
CA VAL A 414 -16.90 -12.79 -24.31
C VAL A 414 -18.24 -12.30 -24.85
N LEU A 415 -18.91 -13.10 -25.67
CA LEU A 415 -20.21 -12.74 -26.26
C LEU A 415 -21.33 -12.67 -25.23
N LYS A 416 -21.37 -13.64 -24.30
CA LYS A 416 -22.37 -13.69 -23.23
C LYS A 416 -22.30 -12.48 -22.30
N HIS A 417 -21.10 -12.07 -21.93
CA HIS A 417 -20.90 -10.94 -21.01
C HIS A 417 -20.76 -9.59 -21.74
N ARG A 418 -20.79 -9.60 -23.08
CA ARG A 418 -20.60 -8.41 -23.91
C ARG A 418 -19.38 -7.59 -23.53
N ARG A 419 -18.32 -8.29 -23.16
CA ARG A 419 -17.06 -7.67 -22.74
C ARG A 419 -15.87 -8.51 -23.16
N ALA A 420 -14.97 -7.91 -23.94
CA ALA A 420 -13.73 -8.53 -24.42
C ALA A 420 -12.55 -8.14 -23.50
N SER A 421 -12.42 -8.83 -22.39
CA SER A 421 -11.42 -8.54 -21.37
C SER A 421 -10.64 -9.81 -21.00
N ILE A 422 -9.30 -9.71 -20.96
CA ILE A 422 -8.41 -10.80 -20.56
C ILE A 422 -8.80 -11.32 -19.18
N SER A 423 -9.07 -10.43 -18.24
CA SER A 423 -9.46 -10.77 -16.88
C SER A 423 -10.78 -11.55 -16.79
N LEU A 424 -11.73 -11.26 -17.70
CA LEU A 424 -12.99 -11.99 -17.79
C LEU A 424 -12.74 -13.44 -18.22
N VAL A 425 -11.96 -13.60 -19.28
CA VAL A 425 -11.61 -14.92 -19.85
C VAL A 425 -10.80 -15.74 -18.84
N GLN A 426 -9.81 -15.14 -18.18
CA GLN A 426 -9.05 -15.79 -17.12
C GLN A 426 -9.93 -16.38 -16.03
N ARG A 427 -10.84 -15.57 -15.51
CA ARG A 427 -11.69 -15.97 -14.36
C ARG A 427 -12.67 -17.08 -14.74
N HIS A 428 -13.29 -16.98 -15.90
CA HIS A 428 -14.27 -17.97 -16.34
C HIS A 428 -13.64 -19.29 -16.73
N LEU A 429 -12.52 -19.25 -17.45
CA LEU A 429 -11.84 -20.45 -17.92
C LEU A 429 -10.76 -20.96 -16.98
N ARG A 430 -10.46 -20.22 -15.90
CA ARG A 430 -9.41 -20.55 -14.92
C ARG A 430 -8.05 -20.80 -15.55
N ILE A 431 -7.67 -19.98 -16.52
CA ILE A 431 -6.42 -20.06 -17.28
C ILE A 431 -5.47 -18.92 -16.92
N GLY A 432 -4.18 -19.08 -17.30
CA GLY A 432 -3.18 -18.03 -17.11
C GLY A 432 -3.39 -16.85 -18.05
N TYR A 433 -2.85 -15.68 -17.65
CA TYR A 433 -2.95 -14.41 -18.40
C TYR A 433 -2.54 -14.55 -19.87
N ASN A 434 -1.36 -15.13 -20.13
CA ASN A 434 -0.82 -15.27 -21.49
C ASN A 434 -1.69 -16.12 -22.40
N ARG A 435 -2.38 -17.13 -21.85
CA ARG A 435 -3.31 -17.95 -22.63
C ARG A 435 -4.59 -17.19 -22.91
N ALA A 436 -5.12 -16.46 -21.94
CA ALA A 436 -6.30 -15.61 -22.12
C ALA A 436 -6.04 -14.47 -23.11
N ALA A 437 -4.85 -13.85 -23.05
CA ALA A 437 -4.43 -12.80 -23.98
C ALA A 437 -4.38 -13.33 -25.42
N ARG A 438 -3.75 -14.49 -25.64
CA ARG A 438 -3.69 -15.12 -26.97
C ARG A 438 -5.06 -15.46 -27.53
N LEU A 439 -5.97 -15.94 -26.69
CA LEU A 439 -7.35 -16.21 -27.10
C LEU A 439 -8.06 -14.94 -27.60
N LEU A 440 -7.89 -13.82 -26.89
CA LEU A 440 -8.44 -12.53 -27.32
C LEU A 440 -7.77 -11.95 -28.56
N GLU A 441 -6.46 -12.10 -28.72
CA GLU A 441 -5.75 -11.73 -29.95
C GLU A 441 -6.23 -12.53 -31.15
N THR A 442 -6.51 -13.82 -30.95
CA THR A 442 -7.08 -14.67 -32.00
C THR A 442 -8.50 -14.23 -32.34
N MET A 443 -9.32 -13.86 -31.34
CA MET A 443 -10.66 -13.26 -31.58
C MET A 443 -10.57 -11.94 -32.35
N GLU A 444 -9.55 -11.14 -32.11
CA GLU A 444 -9.29 -9.90 -32.83
C GLU A 444 -8.95 -10.20 -34.32
N ARG A 445 -8.05 -11.16 -34.59
CA ARG A 445 -7.73 -11.61 -35.95
C ARG A 445 -8.93 -12.21 -36.68
N ALA A 446 -9.79 -12.92 -35.94
CA ALA A 446 -11.03 -13.51 -36.48
C ALA A 446 -12.16 -12.50 -36.65
N GLY A 447 -11.98 -11.23 -36.25
CA GLY A 447 -12.99 -10.19 -36.39
C GLY A 447 -14.14 -10.29 -35.37
N VAL A 448 -13.96 -11.03 -34.29
CA VAL A 448 -14.94 -11.15 -33.22
C VAL A 448 -14.93 -9.91 -32.31
N VAL A 449 -13.73 -9.38 -32.08
CA VAL A 449 -13.52 -8.17 -31.27
C VAL A 449 -12.64 -7.17 -32.03
N SER A 450 -12.73 -5.89 -31.67
CA SER A 450 -11.88 -4.84 -32.24
C SER A 450 -10.44 -4.92 -31.75
N PRO A 451 -9.49 -4.27 -32.42
CA PRO A 451 -8.17 -3.98 -31.87
C PRO A 451 -8.31 -3.27 -30.54
N MET A 452 -7.30 -3.47 -29.68
CA MET A 452 -7.27 -2.81 -28.38
C MET A 452 -7.20 -1.29 -28.55
N GLN A 453 -8.15 -0.59 -27.94
CA GLN A 453 -8.24 0.87 -27.99
C GLN A 453 -7.24 1.52 -27.01
N SER A 454 -7.04 2.82 -27.14
CA SER A 454 -6.16 3.60 -26.28
C SER A 454 -6.53 3.55 -24.78
N ASN A 455 -7.78 3.25 -24.47
CA ASN A 455 -8.30 3.06 -23.11
C ASN A 455 -8.13 1.63 -22.57
N GLY A 456 -7.50 0.72 -23.35
CA GLY A 456 -7.30 -0.68 -22.96
C GLY A 456 -8.52 -1.59 -23.20
N ASN A 457 -9.58 -1.10 -23.80
CA ASN A 457 -10.80 -1.87 -24.09
C ASN A 457 -10.84 -2.35 -25.53
N ARG A 458 -11.61 -3.43 -25.79
CA ARG A 458 -11.95 -3.94 -27.12
C ARG A 458 -13.47 -3.97 -27.25
N ASP A 459 -13.97 -3.56 -28.40
CA ASP A 459 -15.39 -3.64 -28.72
C ASP A 459 -15.74 -4.98 -29.35
N ILE A 460 -16.96 -5.47 -29.13
CA ILE A 460 -17.44 -6.70 -29.74
C ILE A 460 -18.07 -6.35 -31.08
N LEU A 461 -17.52 -6.93 -32.14
CA LEU A 461 -17.92 -6.65 -33.53
C LEU A 461 -19.05 -7.56 -34.04
N VAL A 462 -19.32 -8.66 -33.34
CA VAL A 462 -20.31 -9.66 -33.75
C VAL A 462 -21.68 -9.32 -33.13
N PRO A 463 -22.78 -9.27 -33.91
CA PRO A 463 -24.12 -9.03 -33.41
C PRO A 463 -24.60 -10.16 -32.49
N GLN A 464 -25.60 -9.86 -31.62
CA GLN A 464 -26.25 -10.89 -30.82
C GLN A 464 -26.97 -11.88 -31.75
N SER A 465 -26.57 -13.16 -31.70
CA SER A 465 -27.44 -14.21 -32.20
C SER A 465 -28.68 -14.29 -31.30
N GLN A 466 -29.84 -14.11 -31.89
CA GLN A 466 -31.15 -14.26 -31.27
C GLN A 466 -31.35 -15.65 -30.67
#